data_cd592dab9bec67d1c51a599eb6ec45d0
#
_entry.id   cd592dab9bec67d1c51a599eb6ec45d0
#
_cell.length_a   1.000
_cell.length_b   1.000
_cell.length_c   1.000
_cell.angle_alpha   90.00
_cell.angle_beta   90.00
_cell.angle_gamma   90.00
#
_symmetry.space_group_name_H-M   'P 1'
#
loop_
_entity.id
_entity.type
_entity.pdbx_description
1 polymer ?
#
loop_
_entity_poly.entity_id
_entity_poly.type
_entity_poly.pdbx_seq_one_letter_code
_entity_poly.pdbx_strand_id
1 'polypeptide(L)'
;LSLENDKIFLPKIPTREDETVDSKLSDDAKKGLEKRIAKLYELYAPEVSFEEFKQPYTERLNFELEVIIQMEFPGYFLIVSEFIKWAKDNGVSVGPGRGSGAGSLVAYALLITDVDPLRYGLLFERFLNPYRVSLPDFDIDFDVEGREKVIEHVREKYGDKNVCQISTFGSLKAKAVVRGVARVLDFPYSEADKIAKLVPNDLNITLDQALEK
;
A
#
# COMPACT_ATOMS: atom_id res chain seq x y z
N LEU A 1 22.04 15.84 16.34
CA LEU A 1 21.17 15.65 15.18
C LEU A 1 19.75 15.48 15.71
N SER A 2 18.93 16.53 15.61
CA SER A 2 17.49 16.42 15.84
C SER A 2 16.83 16.00 14.53
N LEU A 3 16.11 14.89 14.54
CA LEU A 3 15.25 14.50 13.41
C LEU A 3 13.94 15.31 13.54
N GLU A 4 13.58 16.03 12.50
CA GLU A 4 12.27 16.67 12.40
C GLU A 4 11.24 15.58 12.05
N ASN A 5 10.57 15.03 13.06
CA ASN A 5 9.63 13.93 12.88
C ASN A 5 8.23 14.36 12.40
N ASP A 6 7.97 15.68 12.34
CA ASP A 6 6.63 16.22 12.09
C ASP A 6 6.43 16.73 10.65
N LYS A 7 7.44 16.58 9.78
CA LYS A 7 7.35 17.04 8.38
C LYS A 7 7.41 15.88 7.42
N ILE A 8 6.44 15.85 6.50
CA ILE A 8 6.39 14.91 5.38
C ILE A 8 7.12 15.56 4.22
N PHE A 9 8.15 14.91 3.71
CA PHE A 9 8.90 15.34 2.55
C PHE A 9 8.58 14.41 1.38
N LEU A 10 7.82 14.91 0.40
CA LEU A 10 7.61 14.20 -0.85
C LEU A 10 8.57 14.75 -1.92
N PRO A 11 9.09 13.89 -2.83
CA PRO A 11 9.89 14.35 -3.96
C PRO A 11 9.03 15.22 -4.88
N LYS A 12 9.71 16.13 -5.61
CA LYS A 12 9.04 16.98 -6.59
C LYS A 12 8.52 16.14 -7.75
N ILE A 13 7.25 16.29 -8.05
CA ILE A 13 6.60 15.63 -9.19
C ILE A 13 6.71 16.55 -10.39
N PRO A 14 7.17 16.06 -11.54
CA PRO A 14 7.16 16.84 -12.78
C PRO A 14 5.73 17.18 -13.19
N THR A 15 5.45 18.47 -13.28
CA THR A 15 4.19 19.03 -13.81
C THR A 15 4.50 19.93 -14.99
N ARG A 16 3.51 20.23 -15.84
CA ARG A 16 3.62 21.22 -16.90
C ARG A 16 3.66 22.64 -16.29
N GLU A 17 4.02 23.64 -17.10
CA GLU A 17 4.13 25.03 -16.62
C GLU A 17 2.81 25.61 -16.08
N ASP A 18 1.68 25.15 -16.61
CA ASP A 18 0.30 25.56 -16.26
C ASP A 18 -0.42 24.55 -15.36
N GLU A 19 0.26 23.50 -14.87
CA GLU A 19 -0.31 22.39 -14.12
C GLU A 19 0.19 22.37 -12.68
N THR A 20 -0.72 22.26 -11.73
CA THR A 20 -0.38 21.96 -10.33
C THR A 20 -0.43 20.45 -10.07
N VAL A 21 0.17 20.00 -8.96
CA VAL A 21 0.12 18.59 -8.55
C VAL A 21 -1.34 18.14 -8.32
N ASP A 22 -2.16 19.04 -7.77
CA ASP A 22 -3.58 18.80 -7.48
C ASP A 22 -4.41 18.66 -8.76
N SER A 23 -4.19 19.59 -9.73
CA SER A 23 -4.88 19.53 -11.01
C SER A 23 -4.48 18.28 -11.80
N LYS A 24 -3.17 17.92 -11.77
CA LYS A 24 -2.67 16.72 -12.40
C LYS A 24 -3.31 15.46 -11.82
N LEU A 25 -3.38 15.34 -10.50
CA LEU A 25 -4.06 14.22 -9.85
C LEU A 25 -5.51 14.10 -10.29
N SER A 26 -6.22 15.24 -10.25
CA SER A 26 -7.65 15.30 -10.60
C SER A 26 -7.91 14.89 -12.05
N ASP A 27 -7.10 15.39 -12.97
CA ASP A 27 -7.22 15.09 -14.39
C ASP A 27 -6.87 13.64 -14.71
N ASP A 28 -5.78 13.13 -14.14
CA ASP A 28 -5.34 11.75 -14.34
C ASP A 28 -6.36 10.76 -13.75
N ALA A 29 -6.92 11.06 -12.57
CA ALA A 29 -7.95 10.24 -11.93
C ALA A 29 -9.26 10.24 -12.72
N LYS A 30 -9.75 11.40 -13.19
CA LYS A 30 -10.97 11.48 -14.02
C LYS A 30 -10.82 10.71 -15.32
N LYS A 31 -9.71 10.91 -16.05
CA LYS A 31 -9.43 10.16 -17.29
C LYS A 31 -9.30 8.66 -17.06
N GLY A 32 -8.68 8.28 -15.95
CA GLY A 32 -8.53 6.86 -15.57
C GLY A 32 -9.87 6.23 -15.22
N LEU A 33 -10.71 6.94 -14.46
CA LEU A 33 -12.04 6.46 -14.08
C LEU A 33 -12.93 6.25 -15.31
N GLU A 34 -12.94 7.17 -16.28
CA GLU A 34 -13.72 7.02 -17.50
C GLU A 34 -13.39 5.71 -18.24
N LYS A 35 -12.10 5.39 -18.35
CA LYS A 35 -11.65 4.12 -18.97
C LYS A 35 -12.11 2.89 -18.18
N ARG A 36 -12.05 2.96 -16.84
CA ARG A 36 -12.50 1.87 -15.96
C ARG A 36 -14.00 1.66 -16.06
N ILE A 37 -14.80 2.73 -15.97
CA ILE A 37 -16.26 2.66 -16.01
C ILE A 37 -16.77 2.11 -17.34
N ALA A 38 -16.18 2.54 -18.46
CA ALA A 38 -16.56 2.01 -19.77
C ALA A 38 -16.43 0.48 -19.82
N LYS A 39 -15.30 -0.06 -19.35
CA LYS A 39 -15.10 -1.51 -19.27
C LYS A 39 -16.03 -2.20 -18.29
N LEU A 40 -16.31 -1.60 -17.13
CA LEU A 40 -17.23 -2.17 -16.14
C LEU A 40 -18.65 -2.21 -16.66
N TYR A 41 -19.08 -1.16 -17.35
CA TYR A 41 -20.41 -1.08 -17.96
C TYR A 41 -20.60 -2.16 -19.02
N GLU A 42 -19.63 -2.36 -19.89
CA GLU A 42 -19.66 -3.45 -20.87
C GLU A 42 -19.68 -4.84 -20.19
N LEU A 43 -18.86 -5.03 -19.15
CA LEU A 43 -18.72 -6.32 -18.47
C LEU A 43 -19.97 -6.71 -17.67
N TYR A 44 -20.61 -5.74 -17.01
CA TYR A 44 -21.74 -6.03 -16.13
C TYR A 44 -23.09 -5.89 -16.84
N ALA A 45 -23.10 -5.25 -18.01
CA ALA A 45 -24.30 -5.01 -18.82
C ALA A 45 -25.53 -4.64 -17.96
N PRO A 46 -25.44 -3.58 -17.11
CA PRO A 46 -26.52 -3.24 -16.20
C PRO A 46 -27.75 -2.77 -16.97
N GLU A 47 -28.96 -2.97 -16.39
CA GLU A 47 -30.22 -2.53 -16.97
C GLU A 47 -30.47 -1.01 -16.91
N VAL A 48 -29.47 -0.24 -16.39
CA VAL A 48 -29.52 1.22 -16.28
C VAL A 48 -28.70 1.89 -17.38
N SER A 49 -28.95 3.16 -17.64
CA SER A 49 -28.17 3.93 -18.61
C SER A 49 -26.69 4.10 -18.14
N PHE A 50 -25.79 4.36 -19.08
CA PHE A 50 -24.38 4.60 -18.77
C PHE A 50 -24.19 5.76 -17.78
N GLU A 51 -24.97 6.83 -17.91
CA GLU A 51 -24.89 7.99 -17.02
C GLU A 51 -25.37 7.66 -15.60
N GLU A 52 -26.45 6.89 -15.46
CA GLU A 52 -26.90 6.41 -14.16
C GLU A 52 -25.89 5.47 -13.50
N PHE A 53 -25.25 4.60 -14.27
CA PHE A 53 -24.19 3.72 -13.79
C PHE A 53 -22.94 4.51 -13.34
N LYS A 54 -22.57 5.56 -14.08
CA LYS A 54 -21.40 6.39 -13.84
C LYS A 54 -21.56 7.31 -12.62
N GLN A 55 -22.78 7.77 -12.33
CA GLN A 55 -23.02 8.80 -11.32
C GLN A 55 -22.40 8.50 -9.94
N PRO A 56 -22.62 7.33 -9.30
CA PRO A 56 -22.06 7.05 -7.97
C PRO A 56 -20.53 7.00 -7.97
N TYR A 57 -19.92 6.58 -9.06
CA TYR A 57 -18.45 6.61 -9.21
C TYR A 57 -17.92 8.04 -9.29
N THR A 58 -18.61 8.91 -10.02
CA THR A 58 -18.21 10.32 -10.16
C THR A 58 -18.32 11.07 -8.84
N GLU A 59 -19.41 10.87 -8.11
CA GLU A 59 -19.62 11.46 -6.78
C GLU A 59 -18.53 11.01 -5.80
N ARG A 60 -18.26 9.70 -5.76
CA ARG A 60 -17.23 9.14 -4.89
C ARG A 60 -15.82 9.62 -5.26
N LEU A 61 -15.49 9.72 -6.56
CA LEU A 61 -14.20 10.23 -7.01
C LEU A 61 -13.97 11.67 -6.56
N ASN A 62 -14.97 12.54 -6.74
CA ASN A 62 -14.87 13.94 -6.35
C ASN A 62 -14.68 14.08 -4.84
N PHE A 63 -15.43 13.34 -4.05
CA PHE A 63 -15.28 13.29 -2.60
C PHE A 63 -13.86 12.87 -2.18
N GLU A 64 -13.34 11.77 -2.76
CA GLU A 64 -12.00 11.30 -2.43
C GLU A 64 -10.90 12.30 -2.84
N LEU A 65 -11.04 12.92 -4.02
CA LEU A 65 -10.10 13.96 -4.48
C LEU A 65 -10.05 15.15 -3.54
N GLU A 66 -11.21 15.63 -3.06
CA GLU A 66 -11.27 16.73 -2.08
C GLU A 66 -10.50 16.38 -0.80
N VAL A 67 -10.71 15.17 -0.25
CA VAL A 67 -10.02 14.71 0.95
C VAL A 67 -8.52 14.55 0.72
N ILE A 68 -8.09 13.95 -0.40
CA ILE A 68 -6.68 13.75 -0.73
C ILE A 68 -5.95 15.09 -0.88
N ILE A 69 -6.59 16.09 -1.53
CA ILE A 69 -6.02 17.42 -1.71
C ILE A 69 -5.96 18.15 -0.38
N GLN A 70 -7.03 18.11 0.42
CA GLN A 70 -7.07 18.75 1.74
C GLN A 70 -5.99 18.20 2.68
N MET A 71 -5.69 16.91 2.58
CA MET A 71 -4.66 16.23 3.39
C MET A 71 -3.24 16.33 2.80
N GLU A 72 -3.04 17.05 1.70
CA GLU A 72 -1.75 17.29 1.05
C GLU A 72 -1.06 16.02 0.51
N PHE A 73 -1.83 15.00 0.08
CA PHE A 73 -1.30 13.76 -0.49
C PHE A 73 -1.40 13.56 -2.02
N PRO A 74 -1.73 14.55 -2.88
CA PRO A 74 -1.76 14.37 -4.32
C PRO A 74 -0.45 13.80 -4.89
N GLY A 75 0.68 14.31 -4.40
CA GLY A 75 2.00 13.86 -4.80
C GLY A 75 2.27 12.39 -4.49
N TYR A 76 1.85 11.93 -3.33
CA TYR A 76 1.99 10.53 -2.94
C TYR A 76 1.26 9.59 -3.91
N PHE A 77 -0.01 9.87 -4.24
CA PHE A 77 -0.77 9.09 -5.19
C PHE A 77 -0.13 9.06 -6.59
N LEU A 78 0.36 10.21 -7.06
CA LEU A 78 1.00 10.30 -8.38
C LEU A 78 2.30 9.51 -8.46
N ILE A 79 3.14 9.54 -7.40
CA ILE A 79 4.37 8.74 -7.32
C ILE A 79 4.04 7.25 -7.36
N VAL A 80 3.08 6.81 -6.55
CA VAL A 80 2.69 5.40 -6.48
C VAL A 80 2.12 4.93 -7.83
N SER A 81 1.23 5.72 -8.42
CA SER A 81 0.68 5.42 -9.76
C SER A 81 1.76 5.32 -10.83
N GLU A 82 2.77 6.18 -10.75
CA GLU A 82 3.84 6.23 -11.73
C GLU A 82 4.67 4.94 -11.73
N PHE A 83 5.21 4.53 -10.59
CA PHE A 83 6.07 3.34 -10.58
C PHE A 83 5.28 2.04 -10.79
N ILE A 84 3.99 1.99 -10.42
CA ILE A 84 3.13 0.85 -10.75
C ILE A 84 2.89 0.74 -12.25
N LYS A 85 2.60 1.86 -12.92
CA LYS A 85 2.46 1.89 -14.38
C LYS A 85 3.75 1.47 -15.06
N TRP A 86 4.88 2.03 -14.60
CA TRP A 86 6.19 1.65 -15.11
C TRP A 86 6.45 0.14 -14.93
N ALA A 87 6.14 -0.42 -13.78
CA ALA A 87 6.30 -1.86 -13.52
C ALA A 87 5.48 -2.70 -14.52
N LYS A 88 4.19 -2.38 -14.69
CA LYS A 88 3.29 -3.06 -15.64
C LYS A 88 3.79 -2.95 -17.08
N ASP A 89 4.28 -1.76 -17.49
CA ASP A 89 4.79 -1.50 -18.83
C ASP A 89 6.15 -2.19 -19.10
N ASN A 90 6.91 -2.51 -18.05
CA ASN A 90 8.19 -3.21 -18.14
C ASN A 90 8.10 -4.72 -17.78
N GLY A 91 6.91 -5.29 -17.82
CA GLY A 91 6.68 -6.73 -17.67
C GLY A 91 6.85 -7.25 -16.23
N VAL A 92 6.81 -6.36 -15.24
CA VAL A 92 6.77 -6.75 -13.82
C VAL A 92 5.32 -6.96 -13.41
N SER A 93 5.01 -8.15 -12.88
CA SER A 93 3.67 -8.45 -12.38
C SER A 93 3.38 -7.68 -11.10
N VAL A 94 2.22 -7.03 -11.06
CA VAL A 94 1.75 -6.24 -9.92
C VAL A 94 0.45 -6.85 -9.39
N GLY A 95 0.37 -7.06 -8.09
CA GLY A 95 -0.84 -7.55 -7.44
C GLY A 95 -2.02 -6.57 -7.54
N PRO A 96 -3.27 -7.03 -7.36
CA PRO A 96 -4.48 -6.21 -7.55
C PRO A 96 -4.66 -5.14 -6.48
N GLY A 97 -3.80 -5.10 -5.49
CA GLY A 97 -3.93 -4.26 -4.31
C GLY A 97 -4.52 -5.01 -3.11
N ARG A 98 -4.13 -4.59 -1.91
CA ARG A 98 -4.60 -5.14 -0.63
C ARG A 98 -4.61 -4.06 0.45
N GLY A 99 -5.00 -4.42 1.66
CA GLY A 99 -5.04 -3.48 2.79
C GLY A 99 -6.10 -2.39 2.61
N SER A 100 -5.90 -1.26 3.28
CA SER A 100 -6.84 -0.14 3.28
C SER A 100 -6.88 0.63 1.95
N GLY A 101 -5.77 0.65 1.20
CA GLY A 101 -5.66 1.34 -0.09
C GLY A 101 -6.62 0.81 -1.16
N ALA A 102 -7.06 -0.47 -1.05
CA ALA A 102 -8.08 -1.02 -1.93
C ALA A 102 -9.44 -0.32 -1.80
N GLY A 103 -9.68 0.44 -0.72
CA GLY A 103 -10.90 1.23 -0.51
C GLY A 103 -10.94 2.55 -1.26
N SER A 104 -9.86 2.95 -1.96
CA SER A 104 -9.80 4.21 -2.70
C SER A 104 -10.18 4.04 -4.17
N LEU A 105 -11.19 4.80 -4.61
CA LEU A 105 -11.57 4.89 -6.02
C LEU A 105 -10.56 5.68 -6.84
N VAL A 106 -9.91 6.69 -6.25
CA VAL A 106 -8.82 7.42 -6.90
C VAL A 106 -7.64 6.47 -7.18
N ALA A 107 -7.29 5.59 -6.22
CA ALA A 107 -6.27 4.57 -6.44
C ALA A 107 -6.64 3.58 -7.56
N TYR A 108 -7.91 3.17 -7.63
CA TYR A 108 -8.43 2.32 -8.71
C TYR A 108 -8.38 3.04 -10.06
N ALA A 109 -8.79 4.29 -10.14
CA ALA A 109 -8.74 5.10 -11.36
C ALA A 109 -7.30 5.31 -11.86
N LEU A 110 -6.35 5.50 -10.95
CA LEU A 110 -4.92 5.71 -11.24
C LEU A 110 -4.16 4.41 -11.55
N LEU A 111 -4.81 3.25 -11.59
CA LEU A 111 -4.22 1.92 -11.80
C LEU A 111 -3.28 1.46 -10.66
N ILE A 112 -3.39 2.08 -9.48
CA ILE A 112 -2.69 1.64 -8.27
C ILE A 112 -3.28 0.32 -7.78
N THR A 113 -4.62 0.21 -7.79
CA THR A 113 -5.34 -1.01 -7.46
C THR A 113 -6.20 -1.48 -8.63
N ASP A 114 -6.55 -2.77 -8.64
CA ASP A 114 -7.44 -3.37 -9.64
C ASP A 114 -8.74 -3.89 -8.99
N VAL A 115 -9.02 -3.47 -7.75
CA VAL A 115 -10.24 -3.78 -7.00
C VAL A 115 -11.19 -2.59 -7.07
N ASP A 116 -12.42 -2.80 -7.55
CA ASP A 116 -13.47 -1.78 -7.58
C ASP A 116 -14.06 -1.57 -6.17
N PRO A 117 -13.78 -0.45 -5.49
CA PRO A 117 -14.20 -0.27 -4.10
C PRO A 117 -15.72 -0.10 -3.95
N LEU A 118 -16.42 0.41 -4.95
CA LEU A 118 -17.88 0.58 -4.88
C LEU A 118 -18.57 -0.76 -4.95
N ARG A 119 -18.16 -1.61 -5.88
CA ARG A 119 -18.73 -2.96 -6.04
C ARG A 119 -18.64 -3.80 -4.78
N TYR A 120 -17.51 -3.69 -4.04
CA TYR A 120 -17.27 -4.47 -2.84
C TYR A 120 -17.61 -3.71 -1.55
N GLY A 121 -18.23 -2.54 -1.64
CA GLY A 121 -18.62 -1.74 -0.47
C GLY A 121 -17.45 -1.33 0.43
N LEU A 122 -16.27 -1.11 -0.15
CA LEU A 122 -15.07 -0.74 0.59
C LEU A 122 -15.11 0.75 0.97
N LEU A 123 -14.71 1.04 2.21
CA LEU A 123 -14.74 2.38 2.78
C LEU A 123 -13.41 3.10 2.59
N PHE A 124 -13.44 4.27 1.98
CA PHE A 124 -12.28 5.15 1.80
C PHE A 124 -11.73 5.69 3.13
N GLU A 125 -12.63 5.94 4.09
CA GLU A 125 -12.29 6.47 5.40
C GLU A 125 -11.41 5.54 6.25
N ARG A 126 -11.30 4.27 5.86
CA ARG A 126 -10.34 3.31 6.44
C ARG A 126 -8.92 3.54 5.92
N PHE A 127 -8.79 4.13 4.75
CA PHE A 127 -7.50 4.45 4.12
C PHE A 127 -7.05 5.87 4.46
N LEU A 128 -7.91 6.88 4.19
CA LEU A 128 -7.67 8.27 4.51
C LEU A 128 -8.86 8.85 5.27
N ASN A 129 -8.58 9.51 6.39
CA ASN A 129 -9.58 10.14 7.21
C ASN A 129 -9.02 11.44 7.81
N PRO A 130 -9.58 12.63 7.48
CA PRO A 130 -9.11 13.91 8.01
C PRO A 130 -9.13 14.01 9.54
N TYR A 131 -9.97 13.21 10.19
CA TYR A 131 -10.09 13.18 11.66
C TYR A 131 -9.10 12.24 12.33
N ARG A 132 -8.33 11.46 11.55
CA ARG A 132 -7.33 10.54 12.06
C ARG A 132 -5.99 10.84 11.40
N VAL A 133 -5.07 11.40 12.18
CA VAL A 133 -3.71 11.69 11.70
C VAL A 133 -2.95 10.38 11.52
N SER A 134 -3.04 9.78 10.34
CA SER A 134 -2.21 8.65 9.91
C SER A 134 -1.79 8.88 8.47
N LEU A 135 -0.52 8.58 8.18
CA LEU A 135 -0.03 8.60 6.80
C LEU A 135 -0.72 7.50 5.99
N PRO A 136 -1.10 7.78 4.71
CA PRO A 136 -1.57 6.74 3.82
C PRO A 136 -0.47 5.72 3.54
N ASP A 137 -0.83 4.44 3.50
CA ASP A 137 0.09 3.35 3.22
C ASP A 137 -0.52 2.44 2.14
N PHE A 138 0.16 2.32 1.00
CA PHE A 138 -0.21 1.38 -0.04
C PHE A 138 0.61 0.11 0.07
N ASP A 139 -0.07 -0.99 0.33
CA ASP A 139 0.48 -2.34 0.26
C ASP A 139 0.50 -2.82 -1.20
N ILE A 140 1.68 -2.89 -1.80
CA ILE A 140 1.86 -3.26 -3.21
C ILE A 140 2.72 -4.50 -3.31
N ASP A 141 2.19 -5.51 -3.97
CA ASP A 141 2.88 -6.77 -4.23
C ASP A 141 3.46 -6.78 -5.64
N PHE A 142 4.76 -7.04 -5.76
CA PHE A 142 5.46 -7.27 -7.02
C PHE A 142 5.94 -8.72 -7.09
N ASP A 143 6.14 -9.24 -8.29
CA ASP A 143 6.85 -10.49 -8.43
C ASP A 143 8.30 -10.39 -7.89
N VAL A 144 8.84 -11.52 -7.47
CA VAL A 144 10.14 -11.56 -6.77
C VAL A 144 11.28 -11.05 -7.66
N GLU A 145 11.25 -11.37 -8.95
CA GLU A 145 12.30 -11.02 -9.91
C GLU A 145 12.21 -9.55 -10.35
N GLY A 146 10.99 -9.01 -10.43
CA GLY A 146 10.73 -7.64 -10.87
C GLY A 146 10.86 -6.59 -9.78
N ARG A 147 10.71 -6.97 -8.51
CA ARG A 147 10.72 -6.02 -7.39
C ARG A 147 11.95 -5.13 -7.33
N GLU A 148 13.15 -5.69 -7.50
CA GLU A 148 14.40 -4.92 -7.49
C GLU A 148 14.47 -3.93 -8.67
N LYS A 149 13.97 -4.29 -9.85
CA LYS A 149 13.90 -3.40 -11.02
C LYS A 149 13.02 -2.17 -10.75
N VAL A 150 11.91 -2.37 -10.04
CA VAL A 150 11.02 -1.25 -9.65
C VAL A 150 11.73 -0.33 -8.65
N ILE A 151 12.43 -0.87 -7.67
CA ILE A 151 13.20 -0.09 -6.69
C ILE A 151 14.29 0.73 -7.40
N GLU A 152 15.00 0.12 -8.36
CA GLU A 152 16.03 0.79 -9.14
C GLU A 152 15.44 1.93 -9.98
N HIS A 153 14.33 1.69 -10.69
CA HIS A 153 13.61 2.75 -11.41
C HIS A 153 13.22 3.93 -10.52
N VAL A 154 12.69 3.66 -9.33
CA VAL A 154 12.30 4.71 -8.37
C VAL A 154 13.53 5.49 -7.90
N ARG A 155 14.68 4.83 -7.67
CA ARG A 155 15.94 5.48 -7.31
C ARG A 155 16.48 6.35 -8.44
N GLU A 156 16.48 5.85 -9.66
CA GLU A 156 16.91 6.62 -10.84
C GLU A 156 16.05 7.86 -11.04
N LYS A 157 14.73 7.72 -10.88
CA LYS A 157 13.76 8.79 -11.13
C LYS A 157 13.74 9.87 -10.05
N TYR A 158 13.76 9.46 -8.78
CA TYR A 158 13.60 10.38 -7.65
C TYR A 158 14.90 10.67 -6.90
N GLY A 159 15.98 9.98 -7.26
CA GLY A 159 17.32 10.11 -6.70
C GLY A 159 17.59 9.20 -5.50
N ASP A 160 18.80 8.65 -5.42
CA ASP A 160 19.25 7.70 -4.38
C ASP A 160 19.05 8.21 -2.95
N LYS A 161 19.16 9.53 -2.75
CA LYS A 161 19.00 10.14 -1.41
C LYS A 161 17.57 10.23 -0.94
N ASN A 162 16.60 10.03 -1.84
CA ASN A 162 15.17 10.14 -1.58
C ASN A 162 14.48 8.77 -1.49
N VAL A 163 15.21 7.68 -1.74
CA VAL A 163 14.67 6.31 -1.77
C VAL A 163 15.51 5.41 -0.88
N CYS A 164 14.87 4.81 0.12
CA CYS A 164 15.53 3.84 1.00
C CYS A 164 14.58 2.70 1.38
N GLN A 165 15.16 1.56 1.67
CA GLN A 165 14.41 0.48 2.30
C GLN A 165 14.40 0.69 3.81
N ILE A 166 13.24 0.53 4.44
CA ILE A 166 13.10 0.64 5.89
C ILE A 166 13.59 -0.66 6.52
N SER A 167 14.57 -0.56 7.44
CA SER A 167 15.00 -1.69 8.24
C SER A 167 13.95 -2.02 9.28
N THR A 168 13.53 -3.28 9.31
CA THR A 168 12.65 -3.79 10.36
C THR A 168 13.47 -4.62 11.34
N PHE A 169 13.29 -4.34 12.63
CA PHE A 169 13.88 -5.13 13.70
C PHE A 169 12.83 -6.10 14.23
N GLY A 170 13.11 -7.38 14.12
CA GLY A 170 12.27 -8.44 14.68
C GLY A 170 13.01 -9.20 15.76
N SER A 171 12.32 -9.55 16.85
CA SER A 171 12.80 -10.50 17.84
C SER A 171 12.10 -11.84 17.68
N LEU A 172 12.84 -12.91 17.81
CA LEU A 172 12.25 -14.24 17.86
C LEU A 172 11.47 -14.42 19.16
N LYS A 173 10.23 -14.90 19.06
CA LYS A 173 9.43 -15.25 20.24
C LYS A 173 10.03 -16.44 20.98
N ALA A 174 9.79 -16.54 22.30
CA ALA A 174 10.41 -17.54 23.18
C ALA A 174 10.42 -18.97 22.61
N LYS A 175 9.26 -19.50 22.15
CA LYS A 175 9.19 -20.86 21.55
C LYS A 175 10.02 -20.98 20.27
N ALA A 176 10.06 -19.93 19.45
CA ALA A 176 10.83 -19.95 18.20
C ALA A 176 12.33 -19.89 18.46
N VAL A 177 12.75 -19.10 19.44
CA VAL A 177 14.17 -19.01 19.86
C VAL A 177 14.67 -20.35 20.37
N VAL A 178 13.93 -21.04 21.24
CA VAL A 178 14.31 -22.36 21.76
C VAL A 178 14.56 -23.34 20.63
N ARG A 179 13.64 -23.43 19.66
CA ARG A 179 13.82 -24.35 18.51
C ARG A 179 14.96 -23.90 17.58
N GLY A 180 15.12 -22.58 17.39
CA GLY A 180 16.18 -22.04 16.54
C GLY A 180 17.58 -22.31 17.10
N VAL A 181 17.78 -22.02 18.38
CA VAL A 181 19.06 -22.26 19.08
C VAL A 181 19.36 -23.76 19.15
N ALA A 182 18.37 -24.59 19.51
CA ALA A 182 18.55 -26.03 19.54
C ALA A 182 19.02 -26.59 18.18
N ARG A 183 18.48 -26.07 17.06
CA ARG A 183 18.91 -26.46 15.71
C ARG A 183 20.38 -26.11 15.45
N VAL A 184 20.82 -24.93 15.86
CA VAL A 184 22.21 -24.48 15.67
C VAL A 184 23.18 -25.29 16.53
N LEU A 185 22.72 -25.78 17.68
CA LEU A 185 23.50 -26.61 18.61
C LEU A 185 23.37 -28.12 18.34
N ASP A 186 22.78 -28.52 17.21
CA ASP A 186 22.54 -29.93 16.80
C ASP A 186 21.75 -30.78 17.80
N PHE A 187 20.86 -30.15 18.58
CA PHE A 187 19.92 -30.92 19.43
C PHE A 187 18.86 -31.61 18.58
N PRO A 188 18.46 -32.83 18.97
CA PRO A 188 17.36 -33.54 18.32
C PRO A 188 16.08 -32.70 18.35
N TYR A 189 15.38 -32.61 17.20
CA TYR A 189 14.15 -31.82 17.09
C TYR A 189 13.10 -32.18 18.16
N SER A 190 12.99 -33.49 18.48
CA SER A 190 12.05 -33.98 19.49
C SER A 190 12.31 -33.45 20.90
N GLU A 191 13.57 -33.24 21.26
CA GLU A 191 13.96 -32.65 22.55
C GLU A 191 13.71 -31.14 22.56
N ALA A 192 14.13 -30.43 21.49
CA ALA A 192 13.86 -29.03 21.31
C ALA A 192 12.36 -28.69 21.36
N ASP A 193 11.53 -29.53 20.74
CA ASP A 193 10.08 -29.35 20.73
C ASP A 193 9.44 -29.61 22.10
N LYS A 194 9.93 -30.59 22.87
CA LYS A 194 9.51 -30.80 24.25
C LYS A 194 9.77 -29.58 25.11
N ILE A 195 10.99 -29.02 25.06
CA ILE A 195 11.35 -27.81 25.81
C ILE A 195 10.51 -26.61 25.36
N ALA A 196 10.37 -26.41 24.05
CA ALA A 196 9.57 -25.32 23.52
C ALA A 196 8.08 -25.39 23.92
N LYS A 197 7.53 -26.58 24.13
CA LYS A 197 6.16 -26.79 24.61
C LYS A 197 5.96 -26.45 26.07
N LEU A 198 7.02 -26.44 26.89
CA LEU A 198 6.96 -26.00 28.28
C LEU A 198 6.76 -24.49 28.42
N VAL A 199 7.18 -23.70 27.40
CA VAL A 199 6.94 -22.27 27.40
C VAL A 199 5.42 -21.98 27.36
N PRO A 200 4.86 -21.21 28.31
CA PRO A 200 3.44 -20.86 28.31
C PRO A 200 2.96 -20.21 27.01
N ASN A 201 1.65 -20.28 26.74
CA ASN A 201 1.04 -19.70 25.53
C ASN A 201 0.63 -18.21 25.70
N ASP A 202 1.19 -17.52 26.70
CA ASP A 202 0.87 -16.12 26.94
C ASP A 202 1.38 -15.22 25.81
N LEU A 203 0.61 -14.20 25.49
CA LEU A 203 0.97 -13.28 24.42
C LEU A 203 2.26 -12.52 24.76
N ASN A 204 3.25 -12.58 23.88
CA ASN A 204 4.54 -11.91 24.02
C ASN A 204 5.38 -12.30 25.24
N ILE A 205 5.18 -13.49 25.81
CA ILE A 205 5.99 -13.97 26.91
C ILE A 205 7.48 -14.03 26.54
N THR A 206 8.35 -13.52 27.43
CA THR A 206 9.80 -13.66 27.31
C THR A 206 10.29 -14.98 27.90
N LEU A 207 11.56 -15.38 27.62
CA LEU A 207 12.13 -16.57 28.22
C LEU A 207 12.26 -16.42 29.74
N ASP A 208 12.69 -15.26 30.23
CA ASP A 208 12.79 -15.01 31.68
C ASP A 208 11.43 -15.16 32.38
N GLN A 209 10.40 -14.57 31.84
CA GLN A 209 9.03 -14.72 32.37
C GLN A 209 8.51 -16.18 32.30
N ALA A 210 8.98 -16.93 31.32
CA ALA A 210 8.59 -18.35 31.19
C ALA A 210 9.31 -19.24 32.19
N LEU A 211 10.50 -18.83 32.68
CA LEU A 211 11.26 -19.55 33.71
C LEU A 211 10.73 -19.29 35.13
N GLU A 212 10.05 -18.16 35.34
CA GLU A 212 9.46 -17.79 36.63
C GLU A 212 8.07 -18.44 36.87
N LYS A 213 7.47 -19.03 35.83
CA LYS A 213 6.17 -19.72 35.87
C LYS A 213 6.32 -21.23 35.92
#